data_379804f1af231a528437a3d429f8dbc0
#
_entry.id   379804f1af231a528437a3d429f8dbc0
#
_cell.length_a   1.000
_cell.length_b   1.000
_cell.length_c   1.000
_cell.angle_alpha   90.00
_cell.angle_beta   90.00
_cell.angle_gamma   90.00
#
_symmetry.space_group_name_H-M   'P 1'
#
loop_
_entity.id
_entity.type
_entity.pdbx_description
1 polymer ?
#
loop_
_entity_poly.entity_id
_entity_poly.type
_entity_poly.pdbx_seq_one_letter_code
_entity_poly.pdbx_strand_id
1 'polypeptide(L)'
;MTTERLTESVADYVAKKLRSKPVDNIVGEPTIETYNHLEYQLAIAASSAKTTLWGGKHGHLALMVTDTKYRTITGRNTLNTDKKDKPANVDPAIDGNTSAFQRVKMQKAWDVSIRAYEMQEEVDETLKDLIEEAVDDEYINELYKEYVGYSDETAKTLMKHIKDK
;
A
#
# COMPACT_ATOMS: atom_id res chain seq x y z
N MET A 1 5.39 9.88 26.02
CA MET A 1 5.39 8.60 25.31
C MET A 1 4.28 8.50 24.31
N THR A 2 3.03 8.77 24.72
CA THR A 2 1.92 8.88 23.80
C THR A 2 2.05 10.07 22.84
N THR A 3 2.76 11.11 23.21
CA THR A 3 2.97 12.31 22.39
C THR A 3 3.85 12.04 21.18
N GLU A 4 4.84 11.16 21.28
CA GLU A 4 5.72 10.80 20.16
C GLU A 4 4.96 10.05 19.06
N ARG A 5 4.00 9.20 19.44
CA ARG A 5 3.16 8.47 18.49
C ARG A 5 2.20 9.38 17.73
N LEU A 6 1.75 10.46 18.36
CA LEU A 6 0.83 11.43 17.77
C LEU A 6 1.53 12.34 16.75
N THR A 7 2.87 12.49 16.84
CA THR A 7 3.65 13.33 15.95
C THR A 7 4.29 12.57 14.79
N GLU A 8 4.24 11.23 14.80
CA GLU A 8 4.79 10.42 13.72
C GLU A 8 3.95 10.58 12.46
N SER A 9 4.56 11.02 11.36
CA SER A 9 3.87 11.15 10.08
C SER A 9 3.59 9.78 9.47
N VAL A 10 2.63 9.73 8.55
CA VAL A 10 2.34 8.51 7.78
C VAL A 10 3.59 8.03 7.04
N ALA A 11 4.30 8.95 6.39
CA ALA A 11 5.53 8.61 5.65
C ALA A 11 6.60 8.01 6.57
N ASP A 12 6.79 8.59 7.75
CA ASP A 12 7.78 8.08 8.71
C ASP A 12 7.40 6.70 9.23
N TYR A 13 6.13 6.49 9.55
CA TYR A 13 5.64 5.19 10.01
C TYR A 13 5.85 4.11 8.94
N VAL A 14 5.45 4.41 7.70
CA VAL A 14 5.57 3.46 6.59
C VAL A 14 7.04 3.13 6.32
N ALA A 15 7.89 4.15 6.23
CA ALA A 15 9.32 3.94 6.01
C ALA A 15 9.93 3.05 7.10
N LYS A 16 9.60 3.33 8.36
CA LYS A 16 10.08 2.55 9.50
C LYS A 16 9.65 1.09 9.40
N LYS A 17 8.39 0.83 9.02
CA LYS A 17 7.87 -0.54 8.94
C LYS A 17 8.40 -1.30 7.73
N LEU A 18 8.34 -0.72 6.55
CA LEU A 18 8.70 -1.43 5.33
C LEU A 18 10.21 -1.57 5.17
N ARG A 19 10.97 -0.50 5.42
CA ARG A 19 12.42 -0.53 5.22
C ARG A 19 13.17 -1.29 6.31
N SER A 20 12.50 -1.67 7.39
CA SER A 20 13.08 -2.57 8.40
C SER A 20 13.03 -4.04 7.97
N LYS A 21 12.29 -4.36 6.92
CA LYS A 21 12.18 -5.74 6.41
C LYS A 21 13.21 -5.97 5.31
N PRO A 22 13.85 -7.16 5.28
CA PRO A 22 14.84 -7.44 4.25
C PRO A 22 14.19 -7.59 2.87
N VAL A 23 14.81 -6.98 1.86
CA VAL A 23 14.46 -7.17 0.45
C VAL A 23 15.78 -7.36 -0.30
N ASP A 24 15.98 -8.55 -0.83
CA ASP A 24 17.20 -8.89 -1.54
C ASP A 24 17.18 -8.38 -2.97
N ASN A 25 18.32 -7.90 -3.45
CA ASN A 25 18.47 -7.48 -4.83
C ASN A 25 18.53 -8.70 -5.76
N ILE A 26 17.90 -8.59 -6.91
CA ILE A 26 18.02 -9.58 -7.97
C ILE A 26 19.11 -9.10 -8.93
N VAL A 27 20.17 -9.90 -9.05
CA VAL A 27 21.28 -9.60 -9.97
C VAL A 27 20.97 -10.28 -11.31
N GLY A 28 20.91 -9.49 -12.36
CA GLY A 28 20.63 -10.00 -13.70
C GLY A 28 19.16 -10.30 -13.93
N GLU A 29 18.89 -11.22 -14.85
CA GLU A 29 17.54 -11.59 -15.24
C GLU A 29 16.78 -12.27 -14.10
N PRO A 30 15.58 -11.79 -13.74
CA PRO A 30 14.76 -12.46 -12.74
C PRO A 30 14.35 -13.86 -13.18
N THR A 31 14.52 -14.83 -12.29
CA THR A 31 14.01 -16.19 -12.48
C THR A 31 12.69 -16.35 -11.71
N ILE A 32 12.00 -17.45 -11.94
CA ILE A 32 10.77 -17.75 -11.16
C ILE A 32 11.10 -17.78 -9.66
N GLU A 33 12.22 -18.35 -9.29
CA GLU A 33 12.65 -18.46 -7.88
C GLU A 33 12.94 -17.10 -7.28
N THR A 34 13.72 -16.26 -7.97
CA THR A 34 14.09 -14.93 -7.46
C THR A 34 12.85 -14.01 -7.46
N TYR A 35 11.98 -14.12 -8.45
CA TYR A 35 10.72 -13.39 -8.48
C TYR A 35 9.83 -13.76 -7.28
N ASN A 36 9.64 -15.05 -7.03
CA ASN A 36 8.81 -15.52 -5.92
C ASN A 36 9.38 -15.10 -4.57
N HIS A 37 10.69 -15.10 -4.43
CA HIS A 37 11.36 -14.66 -3.22
C HIS A 37 11.16 -13.16 -2.99
N LEU A 38 11.31 -12.35 -4.04
CA LEU A 38 11.06 -10.91 -3.99
C LEU A 38 9.61 -10.63 -3.61
N GLU A 39 8.66 -11.28 -4.25
CA GLU A 39 7.24 -11.13 -3.93
C GLU A 39 6.95 -11.46 -2.47
N TYR A 40 7.55 -12.53 -1.96
CA TYR A 40 7.40 -12.95 -0.58
C TYR A 40 7.94 -11.88 0.39
N GLN A 41 9.13 -11.35 0.11
CA GLN A 41 9.72 -10.31 0.95
C GLN A 41 8.90 -9.01 0.93
N LEU A 42 8.44 -8.60 -0.24
CA LEU A 42 7.59 -7.42 -0.38
C LEU A 42 6.23 -7.62 0.30
N ALA A 43 5.67 -8.82 0.24
CA ALA A 43 4.42 -9.15 0.93
C ALA A 43 4.58 -9.04 2.44
N ILE A 44 5.68 -9.52 3.00
CA ILE A 44 5.98 -9.37 4.42
C ILE A 44 6.10 -7.89 4.78
N ALA A 45 6.83 -7.13 3.98
CA ALA A 45 6.99 -5.69 4.21
C ALA A 45 5.62 -4.98 4.19
N ALA A 46 4.80 -5.24 3.19
CA ALA A 46 3.47 -4.64 3.07
C ALA A 46 2.57 -5.00 4.25
N SER A 47 2.59 -6.25 4.68
CA SER A 47 1.76 -6.70 5.80
C SER A 47 2.21 -6.14 7.16
N SER A 48 3.44 -5.66 7.27
CA SER A 48 3.96 -5.08 8.51
C SER A 48 3.36 -3.72 8.84
N ALA A 49 2.90 -2.97 7.85
CA ALA A 49 2.25 -1.68 8.06
C ALA A 49 0.76 -1.90 8.28
N LYS A 50 0.29 -1.58 9.46
CA LYS A 50 -1.10 -1.82 9.87
C LYS A 50 -2.07 -0.85 9.20
N THR A 51 -3.28 -1.32 8.94
CA THR A 51 -4.35 -0.51 8.34
C THR A 51 -5.71 -1.01 8.79
N THR A 52 -6.73 -0.17 8.65
CA THR A 52 -8.14 -0.56 8.82
C THR A 52 -8.76 -1.06 7.52
N LEU A 53 -8.06 -0.89 6.39
CA LEU A 53 -8.53 -1.34 5.09
C LEU A 53 -8.47 -2.87 4.98
N TRP A 54 -9.21 -3.43 4.05
CA TRP A 54 -9.28 -4.87 3.78
C TRP A 54 -9.54 -5.72 5.05
N GLY A 55 -10.35 -5.18 5.96
CA GLY A 55 -10.68 -5.85 7.21
C GLY A 55 -9.67 -5.68 8.34
N GLY A 56 -8.54 -5.03 8.09
CA GLY A 56 -7.58 -4.63 9.12
C GLY A 56 -6.71 -5.74 9.69
N LYS A 57 -6.78 -6.95 9.18
CA LYS A 57 -6.10 -8.11 9.79
C LYS A 57 -4.71 -8.39 9.24
N HIS A 58 -4.48 -8.09 7.97
CA HIS A 58 -3.26 -8.49 7.26
C HIS A 58 -2.44 -7.30 6.74
N GLY A 59 -2.56 -6.14 7.38
CA GLY A 59 -1.84 -4.94 6.97
C GLY A 59 -2.15 -4.60 5.51
N HIS A 60 -1.13 -4.21 4.77
CA HIS A 60 -1.25 -3.82 3.36
C HIS A 60 -0.93 -4.95 2.37
N LEU A 61 -1.05 -6.21 2.81
CA LEU A 61 -0.79 -7.38 1.96
C LEU A 61 -1.56 -7.32 0.62
N ALA A 62 -2.77 -6.77 0.64
CA ALA A 62 -3.61 -6.65 -0.56
C ALA A 62 -2.95 -5.82 -1.67
N LEU A 63 -2.01 -4.93 -1.35
CA LEU A 63 -1.28 -4.14 -2.35
C LEU A 63 -0.24 -4.95 -3.11
N MET A 64 0.13 -6.13 -2.61
CA MET A 64 1.24 -6.90 -3.17
C MET A 64 0.81 -8.17 -3.88
N VAL A 65 -0.30 -8.79 -3.48
CA VAL A 65 -0.69 -10.10 -3.99
C VAL A 65 -2.00 -10.02 -4.78
N THR A 66 -2.20 -10.97 -5.69
CA THR A 66 -3.45 -11.06 -6.47
C THR A 66 -4.62 -11.45 -5.57
N ASP A 67 -5.85 -11.24 -6.04
CA ASP A 67 -7.06 -11.64 -5.31
C ASP A 67 -7.03 -13.12 -4.95
N THR A 68 -6.69 -13.97 -5.89
CA THR A 68 -6.63 -15.42 -5.68
C THR A 68 -5.63 -15.77 -4.59
N LYS A 69 -4.43 -15.18 -4.67
CA LYS A 69 -3.38 -15.44 -3.69
C LYS A 69 -3.74 -14.90 -2.31
N TYR A 70 -4.35 -13.72 -2.27
CA TYR A 70 -4.82 -13.12 -1.02
C TYR A 70 -5.84 -14.02 -0.32
N ARG A 71 -6.79 -14.54 -1.08
CA ARG A 71 -7.80 -15.48 -0.54
C ARG A 71 -7.17 -16.76 -0.02
N THR A 72 -6.20 -17.30 -0.75
CA THR A 72 -5.48 -18.50 -0.33
C THR A 72 -4.72 -18.28 0.97
N ILE A 73 -3.99 -17.15 1.09
CA ILE A 73 -3.19 -16.85 2.27
C ILE A 73 -4.06 -16.53 3.48
N THR A 74 -5.12 -15.76 3.29
CA THR A 74 -5.91 -15.21 4.41
C THR A 74 -7.17 -16.01 4.73
N GLY A 75 -7.61 -16.88 3.83
CA GLY A 75 -8.87 -17.61 3.97
C GLY A 75 -10.10 -16.73 3.75
N ARG A 76 -9.95 -15.50 3.27
CA ARG A 76 -11.06 -14.58 3.07
C ARG A 76 -11.53 -14.58 1.63
N ASN A 77 -12.65 -15.24 1.37
CA ASN A 77 -13.13 -15.54 0.02
C ASN A 77 -13.80 -14.38 -0.70
N THR A 78 -14.16 -13.31 0.00
CA THR A 78 -14.99 -12.24 -0.56
C THR A 78 -14.32 -10.86 -0.61
N LEU A 79 -13.09 -10.72 -0.10
CA LEU A 79 -12.43 -9.44 -0.10
C LEU A 79 -11.84 -9.07 -1.45
N ASN A 80 -12.13 -7.85 -1.87
CA ASN A 80 -11.51 -7.22 -3.03
C ASN A 80 -10.16 -6.62 -2.62
N THR A 81 -9.09 -6.96 -3.33
CA THR A 81 -7.72 -6.47 -3.05
C THR A 81 -7.37 -5.20 -3.81
N ASP A 82 -8.28 -4.60 -4.56
CA ASP A 82 -8.03 -3.36 -5.28
C ASP A 82 -7.69 -2.23 -4.30
N LYS A 83 -6.88 -1.30 -4.76
CA LYS A 83 -6.60 -0.06 -4.01
C LYS A 83 -7.91 0.66 -3.75
N LYS A 84 -8.04 1.23 -2.56
CA LYS A 84 -9.21 2.00 -2.19
C LYS A 84 -9.10 3.42 -2.71
N ASP A 85 -10.23 3.98 -3.11
CA ASP A 85 -10.31 5.35 -3.60
C ASP A 85 -10.22 6.35 -2.45
N LYS A 86 -9.82 7.58 -2.78
CA LYS A 86 -9.77 8.66 -1.81
C LYS A 86 -11.18 8.92 -1.27
N PRO A 87 -11.36 8.94 0.07
CA PRO A 87 -12.66 9.28 0.65
C PRO A 87 -13.14 10.65 0.20
N ALA A 88 -14.44 10.77 -0.08
CA ALA A 88 -15.06 12.04 -0.41
C ALA A 88 -14.97 12.99 0.79
N ASN A 89 -14.81 14.29 0.53
CA ASN A 89 -14.82 15.29 1.58
C ASN A 89 -16.15 15.28 2.32
N VAL A 90 -16.09 15.37 3.65
CA VAL A 90 -17.28 15.57 4.46
C VAL A 90 -17.64 17.06 4.42
N ASP A 91 -18.84 17.36 3.96
CA ASP A 91 -19.35 18.73 4.03
C ASP A 91 -20.06 18.91 5.38
N PRO A 92 -19.51 19.70 6.30
CA PRO A 92 -20.11 19.89 7.63
C PRO A 92 -21.38 20.71 7.61
N ALA A 93 -21.72 21.33 6.47
CA ALA A 93 -22.93 22.16 6.31
C ALA A 93 -24.07 21.42 5.62
N ILE A 94 -23.99 20.11 5.49
CA ILE A 94 -24.90 19.28 4.67
C ILE A 94 -26.36 19.44 5.07
N ASP A 95 -26.64 19.53 6.37
CA ASP A 95 -28.01 19.58 6.86
C ASP A 95 -28.08 20.46 8.08
N GLY A 96 -28.99 21.46 8.05
CA GLY A 96 -29.25 22.33 9.19
C GLY A 96 -29.72 21.58 10.43
N ASN A 97 -30.15 20.32 10.28
CA ASN A 97 -30.60 19.47 11.37
C ASN A 97 -29.49 18.63 11.98
N THR A 98 -28.27 18.64 11.41
CA THR A 98 -27.15 17.86 11.91
C THR A 98 -26.62 18.50 13.21
N SER A 99 -26.62 17.74 14.29
CA SER A 99 -26.13 18.23 15.59
C SER A 99 -24.60 18.43 15.56
N ALA A 100 -24.10 19.29 16.48
CA ALA A 100 -22.67 19.49 16.62
C ALA A 100 -21.95 18.19 16.98
N PHE A 101 -22.56 17.33 17.79
CA PHE A 101 -22.02 16.02 18.14
C PHE A 101 -21.89 15.12 16.92
N GLN A 102 -22.92 15.09 16.06
CA GLN A 102 -22.88 14.30 14.83
C GLN A 102 -21.80 14.79 13.86
N ARG A 103 -21.63 16.12 13.74
CA ARG A 103 -20.60 16.72 12.89
C ARG A 103 -19.20 16.30 13.35
N VAL A 104 -18.94 16.35 14.65
CA VAL A 104 -17.64 15.92 15.22
C VAL A 104 -17.41 14.44 14.94
N LYS A 105 -18.42 13.61 15.11
CA LYS A 105 -18.35 12.17 14.85
C LYS A 105 -18.06 11.87 13.37
N MET A 106 -18.75 12.58 12.46
CA MET A 106 -18.52 12.44 11.02
C MET A 106 -17.12 12.89 10.62
N GLN A 107 -16.64 13.99 11.19
CA GLN A 107 -15.29 14.49 10.93
C GLN A 107 -14.24 13.49 11.39
N LYS A 108 -14.39 12.90 12.57
CA LYS A 108 -13.46 11.87 13.07
C LYS A 108 -13.44 10.64 12.19
N ALA A 109 -14.61 10.18 11.73
CA ALA A 109 -14.70 9.05 10.83
C ALA A 109 -13.99 9.33 9.50
N TRP A 110 -14.17 10.55 8.98
CA TRP A 110 -13.47 10.97 7.77
C TRP A 110 -11.96 11.03 7.97
N ASP A 111 -11.51 11.59 9.11
CA ASP A 111 -10.09 11.70 9.43
C ASP A 111 -9.42 10.31 9.46
N VAL A 112 -10.09 9.32 10.03
CA VAL A 112 -9.61 7.94 10.05
C VAL A 112 -9.52 7.37 8.62
N SER A 113 -10.55 7.61 7.82
CA SER A 113 -10.60 7.10 6.44
C SER A 113 -9.55 7.74 5.54
N ILE A 114 -9.35 9.06 5.65
CA ILE A 114 -8.35 9.75 4.83
C ILE A 114 -6.93 9.34 5.23
N ARG A 115 -6.67 9.15 6.53
CA ARG A 115 -5.37 8.67 7.00
C ARG A 115 -5.07 7.26 6.48
N ALA A 116 -6.07 6.38 6.49
CA ALA A 116 -5.92 5.04 5.94
C ALA A 116 -5.61 5.08 4.43
N TYR A 117 -6.28 5.97 3.69
CA TYR A 117 -6.00 6.18 2.28
C TYR A 117 -4.58 6.70 2.05
N GLU A 118 -4.16 7.72 2.78
CA GLU A 118 -2.81 8.29 2.67
C GLU A 118 -1.75 7.24 2.98
N MET A 119 -1.98 6.40 3.97
CA MET A 119 -1.08 5.31 4.32
C MET A 119 -1.00 4.27 3.20
N GLN A 120 -2.14 3.91 2.60
CA GLN A 120 -2.16 3.01 1.44
C GLN A 120 -1.29 3.54 0.31
N GLU A 121 -1.42 4.82 -0.03
CA GLU A 121 -0.64 5.45 -1.08
C GLU A 121 0.86 5.45 -0.74
N GLU A 122 1.20 5.75 0.49
CA GLU A 122 2.59 5.75 0.94
C GLU A 122 3.20 4.35 0.93
N VAL A 123 2.44 3.33 1.34
CA VAL A 123 2.91 1.94 1.28
C VAL A 123 3.14 1.53 -0.17
N ASP A 124 2.21 1.85 -1.07
CA ASP A 124 2.37 1.51 -2.49
C ASP A 124 3.60 2.19 -3.10
N GLU A 125 3.81 3.47 -2.81
CA GLU A 125 5.01 4.20 -3.26
C GLU A 125 6.30 3.57 -2.72
N THR A 126 6.32 3.23 -1.45
CA THR A 126 7.50 2.59 -0.84
C THR A 126 7.75 1.21 -1.43
N LEU A 127 6.71 0.43 -1.69
CA LEU A 127 6.84 -0.87 -2.36
C LEU A 127 7.42 -0.70 -3.77
N LYS A 128 6.98 0.31 -4.51
CA LYS A 128 7.55 0.61 -5.84
C LYS A 128 9.04 0.96 -5.74
N ASP A 129 9.41 1.78 -4.76
CA ASP A 129 10.82 2.12 -4.53
C ASP A 129 11.65 0.88 -4.21
N LEU A 130 11.13 -0.02 -3.39
CA LEU A 130 11.81 -1.27 -3.07
C LEU A 130 11.97 -2.17 -4.29
N ILE A 131 10.99 -2.20 -5.18
CA ILE A 131 11.07 -2.94 -6.43
C ILE A 131 12.15 -2.33 -7.35
N GLU A 132 12.17 -1.00 -7.48
CA GLU A 132 13.18 -0.31 -8.28
C GLU A 132 14.59 -0.57 -7.77
N GLU A 133 14.77 -0.64 -6.45
CA GLU A 133 16.06 -0.94 -5.82
C GLU A 133 16.45 -2.41 -5.99
N ALA A 134 15.49 -3.32 -6.07
CA ALA A 134 15.72 -4.75 -6.07
C ALA A 134 16.01 -5.33 -7.45
N VAL A 135 15.50 -4.74 -8.53
CA VAL A 135 15.67 -5.25 -9.90
C VAL A 135 16.37 -4.21 -10.77
N ASP A 136 17.04 -4.69 -11.81
CA ASP A 136 17.65 -3.79 -12.80
C ASP A 136 16.56 -3.06 -13.60
N ASP A 137 16.83 -1.80 -13.94
CA ASP A 137 15.86 -0.93 -14.62
C ASP A 137 15.34 -1.52 -15.94
N GLU A 138 16.16 -2.29 -16.64
CA GLU A 138 15.79 -2.88 -17.92
C GLU A 138 14.55 -3.78 -17.84
N TYR A 139 14.20 -4.29 -16.66
CA TYR A 139 13.05 -5.16 -16.46
C TYR A 139 11.76 -4.41 -16.16
N ILE A 140 11.83 -3.12 -15.88
CA ILE A 140 10.66 -2.31 -15.53
C ILE A 140 10.58 -1.00 -16.33
N ASN A 141 11.63 -0.59 -17.02
CA ASN A 141 11.70 0.72 -17.67
C ASN A 141 10.65 0.95 -18.78
N GLU A 142 10.05 -0.10 -19.32
CA GLU A 142 8.96 0.03 -20.28
C GLU A 142 7.72 0.72 -19.68
N LEU A 143 7.54 0.62 -18.37
CA LEU A 143 6.44 1.27 -17.66
C LEU A 143 6.79 2.69 -17.21
N TYR A 144 8.04 3.09 -17.38
CA TYR A 144 8.50 4.43 -17.01
C TYR A 144 7.94 5.46 -18.01
N LYS A 145 7.32 6.50 -17.45
CA LYS A 145 6.79 7.61 -18.25
C LYS A 145 7.61 8.86 -18.01
N GLU A 146 7.94 9.55 -19.08
CA GLU A 146 8.66 10.82 -19.01
C GLU A 146 7.89 11.81 -18.12
N TYR A 147 8.61 12.52 -17.26
CA TYR A 147 8.13 13.49 -16.26
C TYR A 147 7.45 12.90 -15.03
N VAL A 148 6.84 11.73 -15.12
CA VAL A 148 6.08 11.17 -13.99
C VAL A 148 6.65 9.84 -13.47
N GLY A 149 7.59 9.24 -14.19
CA GLY A 149 8.20 7.98 -13.77
C GLY A 149 7.19 6.86 -13.65
N TYR A 150 7.15 6.21 -12.51
CA TYR A 150 6.23 5.09 -12.23
C TYR A 150 4.99 5.53 -11.42
N SER A 151 4.71 6.84 -11.33
CA SER A 151 3.62 7.32 -10.48
C SER A 151 2.24 6.83 -10.90
N ASP A 152 2.05 6.51 -12.19
CA ASP A 152 0.78 5.97 -12.68
C ASP A 152 0.67 4.46 -12.51
N GLU A 153 1.72 3.81 -12.04
CA GLU A 153 1.75 2.36 -11.84
C GLU A 153 1.63 2.01 -10.36
N THR A 154 1.09 0.83 -10.07
CA THR A 154 1.07 0.28 -8.72
C THR A 154 2.24 -0.70 -8.55
N ALA A 155 2.57 -1.03 -7.30
CA ALA A 155 3.57 -2.06 -7.02
C ALA A 155 3.17 -3.40 -7.66
N LYS A 156 1.89 -3.74 -7.63
CA LYS A 156 1.34 -4.94 -8.29
C LYS A 156 1.60 -4.96 -9.79
N THR A 157 1.41 -3.83 -10.47
CA THR A 157 1.63 -3.76 -11.93
C THR A 157 3.09 -3.87 -12.28
N LEU A 158 4.00 -3.30 -11.48
CA LEU A 158 5.43 -3.48 -11.69
C LEU A 158 5.83 -4.95 -11.53
N MET A 159 5.34 -5.62 -10.50
CA MET A 159 5.63 -7.04 -10.28
C MET A 159 5.07 -7.92 -11.40
N LYS A 160 3.84 -7.63 -11.84
CA LYS A 160 3.25 -8.35 -12.97
C LYS A 160 4.08 -8.20 -14.24
N HIS A 161 4.57 -6.99 -14.50
CA HIS A 161 5.40 -6.72 -15.68
C HIS A 161 6.70 -7.54 -15.63
N ILE A 162 7.34 -7.62 -14.49
CA ILE A 162 8.54 -8.44 -14.30
C ILE A 162 8.23 -9.91 -14.57
N LYS A 163 7.11 -10.40 -14.06
CA LYS A 163 6.68 -11.79 -14.23
C LYS A 163 6.41 -12.16 -15.68
N ASP A 164 5.82 -11.23 -16.44
CA ASP A 164 5.38 -11.47 -17.82
C ASP A 164 6.54 -11.36 -18.84
N LYS A 165 7.73 -10.99 -18.39
CA LYS A 165 8.93 -10.92 -19.25
C LYS A 165 9.70 -12.27 -19.34
#